data_b8d663ae202f0b0e0530e714c8869851
#
_entry.id   b8d663ae202f0b0e0530e714c8869851
#
_cell.length_a   1.000
_cell.length_b   1.000
_cell.length_c   1.000
_cell.angle_alpha   90.00
_cell.angle_beta   90.00
_cell.angle_gamma   90.00
#
_symmetry.space_group_name_H-M   'P 1'
#
loop_
_entity.id
_entity.type
_entity.pdbx_description
1 polymer ?
#
loop_
_entity_poly.entity_id
_entity_poly.type
_entity_poly.pdbx_seq_one_letter_code
_entity_poly.pdbx_strand_id
1 'polypeptide(L)'
;MHSTAAIGGQLKLDSSVARQSQELGLACQFAAQESLNSQRSFGEVMGTLVSAHRLGQLKVYLNGYEECVGYVAWALLTPDVEEEFISGNLRPLQQWEFNDGLSPWILEMGVRDGSLPYILEDLRDVVFSGYEQLTYFRTKGERTVCKRVGRLDRTTFMQAGRKGKDL
;
A
#
# COMPACT_ATOMS: atom_id res chain seq x y z
N MET A 1 49.32 -21.03 16.82
CA MET A 1 48.82 -21.32 15.47
C MET A 1 47.30 -21.25 15.53
N HIS A 2 46.70 -20.11 15.17
CA HIS A 2 45.26 -19.96 15.12
C HIS A 2 44.80 -20.18 13.68
N SER A 3 44.04 -21.27 13.47
CA SER A 3 43.42 -21.61 12.20
C SER A 3 42.22 -20.71 11.96
N THR A 4 42.36 -19.79 11.02
CA THR A 4 41.26 -18.98 10.53
C THR A 4 40.44 -19.85 9.55
N ALA A 5 39.31 -20.39 10.01
CA ALA A 5 38.36 -21.05 9.11
C ALA A 5 37.73 -19.98 8.22
N ALA A 6 38.05 -20.02 6.92
CA ALA A 6 37.40 -19.22 5.91
C ALA A 6 35.97 -19.70 5.75
N ILE A 7 34.99 -18.86 6.14
CA ILE A 7 33.58 -19.06 5.84
C ILE A 7 33.37 -18.69 4.35
N GLY A 8 33.69 -19.63 3.48
CA GLY A 8 33.45 -19.52 2.04
C GLY A 8 32.02 -19.93 1.68
N GLY A 9 31.02 -19.30 2.29
CA GLY A 9 29.65 -19.42 1.84
C GLY A 9 29.40 -18.45 0.69
N GLN A 10 29.18 -18.96 -0.54
CA GLN A 10 28.75 -18.14 -1.65
C GLN A 10 27.34 -17.60 -1.34
N LEU A 11 27.25 -16.30 -0.98
CA LEU A 11 25.99 -15.60 -0.80
C LEU A 11 25.30 -15.52 -2.17
N LYS A 12 24.29 -16.36 -2.37
CA LYS A 12 23.38 -16.25 -3.53
C LYS A 12 22.23 -15.35 -3.16
N LEU A 13 22.08 -14.23 -3.85
CA LEU A 13 20.88 -13.43 -3.79
C LEU A 13 19.79 -14.17 -4.57
N ASP A 14 18.72 -14.60 -3.87
CA ASP A 14 17.55 -15.15 -4.53
C ASP A 14 16.88 -14.04 -5.35
N SER A 15 16.56 -14.31 -6.62
CA SER A 15 15.92 -13.36 -7.52
C SER A 15 14.55 -12.86 -7.01
N SER A 16 13.85 -13.70 -6.26
CA SER A 16 12.57 -13.33 -5.63
C SER A 16 12.77 -12.31 -4.50
N VAL A 17 13.79 -12.51 -3.66
CA VAL A 17 14.15 -11.58 -2.58
C VAL A 17 14.65 -10.25 -3.15
N ALA A 18 15.43 -10.30 -4.25
CA ALA A 18 15.91 -9.10 -4.90
C ALA A 18 14.74 -8.26 -5.44
N ARG A 19 13.78 -8.90 -6.11
CA ARG A 19 12.58 -8.24 -6.63
C ARG A 19 11.73 -7.62 -5.51
N GLN A 20 11.47 -8.37 -4.45
CA GLN A 20 10.74 -7.87 -3.29
C GLN A 20 11.44 -6.68 -2.65
N SER A 21 12.75 -6.74 -2.48
CA SER A 21 13.54 -5.63 -1.94
C SER A 21 13.49 -4.40 -2.85
N GLN A 22 13.47 -4.60 -4.17
CA GLN A 22 13.32 -3.52 -5.15
C GLN A 22 11.96 -2.84 -5.03
N GLU A 23 10.88 -3.61 -4.93
CA GLU A 23 9.51 -3.07 -4.77
C GLU A 23 9.40 -2.20 -3.51
N LEU A 24 9.90 -2.69 -2.38
CA LEU A 24 9.92 -1.90 -1.15
C LEU A 24 10.78 -0.64 -1.32
N GLY A 25 11.96 -0.75 -1.92
CA GLY A 25 12.85 0.39 -2.18
C GLY A 25 12.19 1.48 -3.01
N LEU A 26 11.48 1.11 -4.08
CA LEU A 26 10.73 2.03 -4.96
C LEU A 26 9.59 2.72 -4.20
N ALA A 27 8.80 1.97 -3.42
CA ALA A 27 7.73 2.55 -2.62
C ALA A 27 8.28 3.54 -1.57
N CYS A 28 9.38 3.21 -0.90
CA CYS A 28 10.04 4.08 0.07
C CYS A 28 10.59 5.34 -0.57
N GLN A 29 11.23 5.23 -1.73
CA GLN A 29 11.77 6.36 -2.47
C GLN A 29 10.65 7.31 -2.91
N PHE A 30 9.54 6.77 -3.40
CA PHE A 30 8.36 7.54 -3.77
C PHE A 30 7.75 8.25 -2.55
N ALA A 31 7.53 7.51 -1.45
CA ALA A 31 6.99 8.06 -0.21
C ALA A 31 7.88 9.16 0.39
N ALA A 32 9.21 9.03 0.29
CA ALA A 32 10.14 10.05 0.76
C ALA A 32 9.98 11.38 -0.02
N GLN A 33 9.76 11.32 -1.33
CA GLN A 33 9.52 12.51 -2.16
C GLN A 33 8.19 13.19 -1.78
N GLU A 34 7.14 12.40 -1.52
CA GLU A 34 5.83 12.90 -1.12
C GLU A 34 5.83 13.47 0.31
N SER A 35 6.59 12.86 1.24
CA SER A 35 6.63 13.26 2.65
C SER A 35 7.24 14.65 2.86
N LEU A 36 8.04 15.17 1.92
CA LEU A 36 8.53 16.55 1.96
C LEU A 36 7.40 17.58 1.96
N ASN A 37 6.21 17.20 1.47
CA ASN A 37 5.03 18.03 1.36
C ASN A 37 3.91 17.63 2.35
N SER A 38 4.11 16.61 3.18
CA SER A 38 3.10 16.08 4.08
C SER A 38 3.44 16.36 5.56
N GLN A 39 2.41 16.39 6.42
CA GLN A 39 2.59 16.53 7.87
C GLN A 39 2.95 15.20 8.57
N ARG A 40 2.93 14.07 7.84
CA ARG A 40 3.25 12.75 8.40
C ARG A 40 4.74 12.50 8.38
N SER A 41 5.24 11.90 9.45
CA SER A 41 6.65 11.54 9.50
C SER A 41 6.95 10.39 8.52
N PHE A 42 8.08 10.48 7.83
CA PHE A 42 8.55 9.40 6.95
C PHE A 42 8.71 8.07 7.70
N GLY A 43 9.08 8.10 8.99
CA GLY A 43 9.21 6.91 9.82
C GLY A 43 7.90 6.14 9.99
N GLU A 44 6.77 6.82 10.14
CA GLU A 44 5.44 6.19 10.25
C GLU A 44 5.04 5.52 8.93
N VAL A 45 5.24 6.23 7.81
CA VAL A 45 4.98 5.67 6.47
C VAL A 45 5.84 4.44 6.23
N MET A 46 7.14 4.51 6.54
CA MET A 46 8.07 3.39 6.41
C MET A 46 7.66 2.17 7.24
N GLY A 47 7.20 2.37 8.47
CA GLY A 47 6.71 1.27 9.31
C GLY A 47 5.56 0.51 8.67
N THR A 48 4.61 1.25 8.08
CA THR A 48 3.48 0.69 7.33
C THR A 48 3.95 -0.06 6.07
N LEU A 49 4.82 0.54 5.26
CA LEU A 49 5.32 -0.08 4.02
C LEU A 49 6.08 -1.38 4.28
N VAL A 50 6.97 -1.40 5.29
CA VAL A 50 7.73 -2.60 5.65
C VAL A 50 6.82 -3.72 6.14
N SER A 51 5.83 -3.40 6.98
CA SER A 51 4.88 -4.40 7.50
C SER A 51 4.00 -4.96 6.39
N ALA A 52 3.43 -4.10 5.56
CA ALA A 52 2.62 -4.51 4.41
C ALA A 52 3.42 -5.34 3.40
N HIS A 53 4.66 -4.94 3.11
CA HIS A 53 5.54 -5.66 2.20
C HIS A 53 5.82 -7.10 2.67
N ARG A 54 6.12 -7.30 3.96
CA ARG A 54 6.39 -8.63 4.53
C ARG A 54 5.21 -9.59 4.38
N LEU A 55 4.00 -9.06 4.30
CA LEU A 55 2.75 -9.82 4.20
C LEU A 55 2.20 -9.89 2.77
N GLY A 56 2.92 -9.36 1.77
CA GLY A 56 2.46 -9.30 0.39
C GLY A 56 1.31 -8.31 0.18
N GLN A 57 1.17 -7.34 1.07
CA GLN A 57 0.13 -6.31 1.08
C GLN A 57 0.66 -4.93 0.63
N LEU A 58 1.72 -4.93 -0.16
CA LEU A 58 2.28 -3.78 -0.84
C LEU A 58 2.31 -4.06 -2.34
N LYS A 59 1.83 -3.12 -3.15
CA LYS A 59 1.93 -3.16 -4.60
C LYS A 59 2.51 -1.86 -5.12
N VAL A 60 3.48 -1.98 -6.02
CA VAL A 60 4.14 -0.86 -6.70
C VAL A 60 3.75 -0.87 -8.17
N TYR A 61 3.50 0.31 -8.72
CA TYR A 61 3.09 0.51 -10.10
C TYR A 61 4.20 1.23 -10.86
N LEU A 62 4.57 0.65 -12.00
CA LEU A 62 5.59 1.19 -12.89
C LEU A 62 4.96 1.63 -14.21
N ASN A 63 5.52 2.67 -14.84
CA ASN A 63 5.18 3.03 -16.22
C ASN A 63 6.00 2.20 -17.23
N GLY A 64 5.80 2.46 -18.52
CA GLY A 64 6.53 1.78 -19.59
C GLY A 64 8.05 2.05 -19.63
N TYR A 65 8.53 2.98 -18.81
CA TYR A 65 9.96 3.31 -18.65
C TYR A 65 10.56 2.74 -17.35
N GLU A 66 9.82 1.84 -16.68
CA GLU A 66 10.19 1.25 -15.39
C GLU A 66 10.30 2.26 -14.23
N GLU A 67 9.72 3.44 -14.37
CA GLU A 67 9.66 4.44 -13.30
C GLU A 67 8.46 4.16 -12.37
N CYS A 68 8.66 4.30 -11.06
CA CYS A 68 7.58 4.20 -10.10
C CYS A 68 6.59 5.37 -10.25
N VAL A 69 5.34 5.05 -10.57
CA VAL A 69 4.24 6.00 -10.73
C VAL A 69 3.22 5.93 -9.59
N GLY A 70 3.39 4.98 -8.69
CA GLY A 70 2.59 4.89 -7.49
C GLY A 70 2.81 3.61 -6.71
N TYR A 71 2.28 3.59 -5.50
CA TYR A 71 2.25 2.42 -4.64
C TYR A 71 0.97 2.42 -3.80
N VAL A 72 0.58 1.23 -3.34
CA VAL A 72 -0.53 1.04 -2.41
C VAL A 72 -0.13 0.00 -1.37
N ALA A 73 -0.33 0.34 -0.10
CA ALA A 73 -0.19 -0.59 1.02
C ALA A 73 -1.52 -0.72 1.75
N TRP A 74 -1.91 -1.95 2.06
CA TRP A 74 -3.20 -2.25 2.68
C TRP A 74 -3.06 -3.21 3.85
N ALA A 75 -4.14 -3.36 4.61
CA ALA A 75 -4.29 -4.37 5.65
C ALA A 75 -5.68 -5.00 5.56
N LEU A 76 -5.85 -6.16 6.20
CA LEU A 76 -7.13 -6.82 6.43
C LEU A 76 -7.43 -6.71 7.93
N LEU A 77 -8.29 -5.75 8.31
CA LEU A 77 -8.51 -5.39 9.70
C LEU A 77 -9.64 -6.22 10.34
N THR A 78 -9.50 -6.45 11.65
CA THR A 78 -10.58 -6.96 12.50
C THR A 78 -11.60 -5.86 12.78
N PRO A 79 -12.86 -6.22 13.14
CA PRO A 79 -13.88 -5.23 13.50
C PRO A 79 -13.45 -4.28 14.62
N ASP A 80 -12.71 -4.76 15.62
CA ASP A 80 -12.26 -3.95 16.75
C ASP A 80 -11.28 -2.85 16.31
N VAL A 81 -10.31 -3.20 15.45
CA VAL A 81 -9.35 -2.23 14.89
C VAL A 81 -10.04 -1.25 13.94
N GLU A 82 -11.03 -1.73 13.16
CA GLU A 82 -11.85 -0.85 12.33
C GLU A 82 -12.59 0.20 13.17
N GLU A 83 -13.21 -0.21 14.29
CA GLU A 83 -13.94 0.68 15.18
C GLU A 83 -13.02 1.73 15.81
N GLU A 84 -11.81 1.33 16.24
CA GLU A 84 -10.78 2.27 16.69
C GLU A 84 -10.49 3.33 15.63
N PHE A 85 -10.25 2.93 14.38
CA PHE A 85 -9.90 3.84 13.30
C PHE A 85 -11.06 4.75 12.89
N ILE A 86 -12.29 4.23 12.86
CA ILE A 86 -13.50 5.01 12.56
C ILE A 86 -13.76 6.05 13.65
N SER A 87 -13.49 5.71 14.92
CA SER A 87 -13.63 6.64 16.04
C SER A 87 -12.54 7.72 16.09
N GLY A 88 -11.55 7.65 15.18
CA GLY A 88 -10.46 8.62 15.09
C GLY A 88 -9.22 8.27 15.92
N ASN A 89 -9.20 7.11 16.57
CA ASN A 89 -8.02 6.61 17.29
C ASN A 89 -7.02 5.98 16.31
N LEU A 90 -6.37 6.83 15.51
CA LEU A 90 -5.38 6.41 14.53
C LEU A 90 -4.04 6.15 15.22
N ARG A 91 -3.57 4.92 15.14
CA ARG A 91 -2.28 4.48 15.67
C ARG A 91 -1.57 3.60 14.63
N PRO A 92 -0.24 3.44 14.72
CA PRO A 92 0.46 2.43 13.97
C PRO A 92 -0.09 1.03 14.29
N LEU A 93 -0.34 0.24 13.25
CA LEU A 93 -0.71 -1.16 13.40
C LEU A 93 0.50 -2.00 13.84
N GLN A 94 0.25 -2.97 14.69
CA GLN A 94 1.22 -4.04 14.94
C GLN A 94 1.25 -4.99 13.75
N GLN A 95 2.35 -5.68 13.54
CA GLN A 95 2.53 -6.52 12.34
C GLN A 95 1.44 -7.59 12.18
N TRP A 96 0.95 -8.18 13.28
CA TRP A 96 -0.10 -9.19 13.24
C TRP A 96 -1.49 -8.61 12.87
N GLU A 97 -1.74 -7.34 13.18
CA GLU A 97 -3.01 -6.68 12.87
C GLU A 97 -3.22 -6.41 11.38
N PHE A 98 -2.14 -6.49 10.57
CA PHE A 98 -2.26 -6.27 9.12
C PHE A 98 -3.04 -7.34 8.39
N ASN A 99 -3.14 -8.55 8.92
CA ASN A 99 -3.77 -9.68 8.23
C ASN A 99 -4.61 -10.55 9.16
N ASP A 100 -5.13 -9.98 10.23
CA ASP A 100 -5.90 -10.69 11.26
C ASP A 100 -7.42 -10.65 11.02
N GLY A 101 -7.87 -9.78 10.11
CA GLY A 101 -9.28 -9.58 9.78
C GLY A 101 -9.63 -9.89 8.34
N LEU A 102 -10.82 -9.47 7.94
CA LEU A 102 -11.38 -9.67 6.59
C LEU A 102 -11.73 -8.35 5.88
N SER A 103 -11.61 -7.23 6.58
CA SER A 103 -11.98 -5.93 6.04
C SER A 103 -10.77 -5.25 5.39
N PRO A 104 -10.77 -5.04 4.06
CA PRO A 104 -9.65 -4.42 3.36
C PRO A 104 -9.62 -2.92 3.62
N TRP A 105 -8.46 -2.44 4.05
CA TRP A 105 -8.18 -1.03 4.31
C TRP A 105 -6.92 -0.58 3.58
N ILE A 106 -7.02 0.42 2.74
CA ILE A 106 -5.84 1.09 2.20
C ILE A 106 -5.30 2.00 3.30
N LEU A 107 -4.08 1.71 3.73
CA LEU A 107 -3.38 2.46 4.78
C LEU A 107 -2.51 3.56 4.20
N GLU A 108 -1.83 3.27 3.10
CA GLU A 108 -0.94 4.19 2.39
C GLU A 108 -1.16 4.08 0.89
N MET A 109 -1.17 5.22 0.22
CA MET A 109 -1.20 5.29 -1.23
C MET A 109 -0.50 6.56 -1.70
N GLY A 110 0.52 6.38 -2.53
CA GLY A 110 1.15 7.46 -3.29
C GLY A 110 0.89 7.28 -4.77
N VAL A 111 0.55 8.36 -5.47
CA VAL A 111 0.20 8.31 -6.89
C VAL A 111 0.72 9.54 -7.60
N ARG A 112 1.46 9.35 -8.70
CA ARG A 112 1.87 10.43 -9.61
C ARG A 112 0.69 10.87 -10.48
N ASP A 113 0.66 12.15 -10.81
CA ASP A 113 -0.39 12.74 -11.64
C ASP A 113 -0.64 11.93 -12.91
N GLY A 114 -1.93 11.72 -13.22
CA GLY A 114 -2.38 10.96 -14.40
C GLY A 114 -2.42 9.44 -14.22
N SER A 115 -1.77 8.87 -13.19
CA SER A 115 -1.72 7.41 -13.00
C SER A 115 -2.87 6.86 -12.15
N LEU A 116 -3.58 7.71 -11.43
CA LEU A 116 -4.64 7.31 -10.50
C LEU A 116 -5.73 6.44 -11.14
N PRO A 117 -6.29 6.73 -12.32
CA PRO A 117 -7.34 5.90 -12.91
C PRO A 117 -6.92 4.45 -13.15
N TYR A 118 -5.68 4.23 -13.60
CA TYR A 118 -5.13 2.90 -13.87
C TYR A 118 -4.89 2.12 -12.58
N ILE A 119 -4.39 2.79 -11.55
CA ILE A 119 -4.18 2.19 -10.23
C ILE A 119 -5.52 1.79 -9.61
N LEU A 120 -6.55 2.64 -9.68
CA LEU A 120 -7.88 2.34 -9.17
C LEU A 120 -8.54 1.18 -9.90
N GLU A 121 -8.35 1.07 -11.21
CA GLU A 121 -8.84 -0.06 -12.02
C GLU A 121 -8.20 -1.38 -11.55
N ASP A 122 -6.89 -1.41 -11.39
CA ASP A 122 -6.17 -2.58 -10.91
C ASP A 122 -6.54 -2.96 -9.47
N LEU A 123 -6.66 -1.97 -8.58
CA LEU A 123 -7.11 -2.21 -7.20
C LEU A 123 -8.50 -2.85 -7.16
N ARG A 124 -9.42 -2.34 -7.96
CA ARG A 124 -10.81 -2.83 -8.04
C ARG A 124 -10.88 -4.24 -8.63
N ASP A 125 -10.19 -4.47 -9.76
CA ASP A 125 -10.42 -5.63 -10.61
C ASP A 125 -9.44 -6.78 -10.31
N VAL A 126 -8.29 -6.48 -9.68
CA VAL A 126 -7.26 -7.45 -9.36
C VAL A 126 -7.05 -7.58 -7.86
N VAL A 127 -6.58 -6.53 -7.20
CA VAL A 127 -6.14 -6.61 -5.79
C VAL A 127 -7.32 -6.91 -4.86
N PHE A 128 -8.43 -6.16 -5.01
CA PHE A 128 -9.62 -6.29 -4.17
C PHE A 128 -10.80 -6.93 -4.92
N SER A 129 -10.54 -7.75 -5.94
CA SER A 129 -11.58 -8.38 -6.76
C SER A 129 -12.56 -9.25 -5.95
N GLY A 130 -12.10 -9.87 -4.88
CA GLY A 130 -12.89 -10.72 -3.98
C GLY A 130 -13.63 -9.98 -2.85
N TYR A 131 -13.51 -8.64 -2.77
CA TYR A 131 -14.09 -7.87 -1.67
C TYR A 131 -15.26 -6.99 -2.15
N GLU A 132 -16.36 -6.99 -1.38
CA GLU A 132 -17.53 -6.16 -1.68
C GLU A 132 -17.35 -4.70 -1.23
N GLN A 133 -16.48 -4.46 -0.27
CA GLN A 133 -16.23 -3.14 0.31
C GLN A 133 -14.73 -2.91 0.48
N LEU A 134 -14.33 -1.65 0.43
CA LEU A 134 -12.99 -1.18 0.67
C LEU A 134 -13.04 0.10 1.50
N THR A 135 -12.18 0.21 2.50
CA THR A 135 -12.07 1.42 3.32
C THR A 135 -10.69 2.07 3.10
N TYR A 136 -10.65 3.39 3.14
CA TYR A 136 -9.42 4.16 3.00
C TYR A 136 -9.51 5.47 3.77
N PHE A 137 -8.36 6.04 4.08
CA PHE A 137 -8.27 7.38 4.66
C PHE A 137 -8.25 8.44 3.57
N ARG A 138 -8.99 9.52 3.81
CA ARG A 138 -8.93 10.72 2.97
C ARG A 138 -8.68 11.94 3.85
N THR A 139 -7.59 12.64 3.54
CA THR A 139 -7.31 13.94 4.17
C THR A 139 -8.04 15.04 3.41
N LYS A 140 -8.77 15.87 4.14
CA LYS A 140 -9.46 17.05 3.63
C LYS A 140 -9.13 18.24 4.54
N GLY A 141 -8.19 19.07 4.11
CA GLY A 141 -7.59 20.09 4.96
C GLY A 141 -6.81 19.43 6.11
N GLU A 142 -7.09 19.82 7.34
CA GLU A 142 -6.46 19.25 8.54
C GLU A 142 -7.16 17.98 9.08
N ARG A 143 -8.25 17.54 8.44
CA ARG A 143 -9.04 16.39 8.91
C ARG A 143 -8.79 15.18 8.06
N THR A 144 -8.46 14.07 8.72
CA THR A 144 -8.46 12.74 8.12
C THR A 144 -9.80 12.08 8.41
N VAL A 145 -10.46 11.59 7.37
CA VAL A 145 -11.76 10.91 7.48
C VAL A 145 -11.67 9.53 6.83
N CYS A 146 -12.34 8.56 7.42
CA CYS A 146 -12.51 7.25 6.82
C CYS A 146 -13.58 7.29 5.73
N LYS A 147 -13.29 6.70 4.60
CA LYS A 147 -14.23 6.50 3.49
C LYS A 147 -14.37 5.02 3.23
N ARG A 148 -15.60 4.53 3.31
CA ARG A 148 -15.96 3.18 2.90
C ARG A 148 -16.68 3.25 1.56
N VAL A 149 -16.28 2.41 0.62
CA VAL A 149 -16.86 2.33 -0.72
C VAL A 149 -17.20 0.89 -1.04
N GLY A 150 -18.40 0.66 -1.54
CA GLY A 150 -18.88 -0.63 -2.00
C GLY A 150 -18.78 -0.77 -3.52
N ARG A 151 -18.74 -1.99 -4.03
CA ARG A 151 -18.73 -2.26 -5.48
C ARG A 151 -19.98 -1.74 -6.20
N LEU A 152 -21.11 -1.73 -5.50
CA LEU A 152 -22.39 -1.24 -6.02
C LEU A 152 -22.57 0.27 -5.87
N ASP A 153 -21.71 0.91 -5.07
CA ASP A 153 -21.78 2.36 -4.91
C ASP A 153 -21.36 3.06 -6.21
N ARG A 154 -22.14 4.03 -6.64
CA ARG A 154 -21.83 4.88 -7.80
C ARG A 154 -20.72 5.89 -7.52
N THR A 155 -19.86 5.61 -6.52
CA THR A 155 -18.76 6.48 -6.15
C THR A 155 -17.56 6.30 -7.07
N THR A 156 -16.86 7.37 -7.33
CA THR A 156 -15.78 7.50 -8.32
C THR A 156 -14.67 6.46 -8.16
N PHE A 157 -14.41 5.97 -6.94
CA PHE A 157 -13.34 5.04 -6.67
C PHE A 157 -13.56 3.67 -7.34
N MET A 158 -14.77 3.10 -7.22
CA MET A 158 -15.08 1.79 -7.78
C MET A 158 -15.51 1.83 -9.26
N GLN A 159 -15.65 3.02 -9.84
CA GLN A 159 -16.11 3.22 -11.22
C GLN A 159 -15.07 3.87 -12.15
N ALA A 160 -13.88 4.18 -11.65
CA ALA A 160 -12.89 4.99 -12.39
C ALA A 160 -12.41 4.38 -13.72
N GLY A 161 -12.68 3.10 -14.01
CA GLY A 161 -12.30 2.45 -15.26
C GLY A 161 -13.38 2.40 -16.36
N ARG A 162 -14.62 2.83 -16.09
CA ARG A 162 -15.72 2.68 -17.07
C ARG A 162 -15.89 3.81 -18.08
N LYS A 163 -15.17 4.93 -17.94
CA LYS A 163 -15.35 6.11 -18.82
C LYS A 163 -14.62 6.06 -20.17
N GLY A 164 -14.00 4.95 -20.53
CA GLY A 164 -13.15 4.86 -21.73
C GLY A 164 -13.56 3.81 -22.77
N LYS A 165 -14.75 3.19 -22.69
CA LYS A 165 -15.15 2.15 -23.65
C LYS A 165 -16.40 2.45 -24.50
N ASP A 166 -16.92 3.67 -24.44
CA ASP A 166 -17.98 4.11 -25.35
C ASP A 166 -17.42 5.23 -26.26
N LEU A 167 -16.65 4.83 -27.26
CA LEU A 167 -16.42 5.52 -28.53
C LEU A 167 -16.02 4.50 -29.59
#